data_f74ac1af3d2eb6a3bd3d0ba51cd9c969
#
_entry.id   f74ac1af3d2eb6a3bd3d0ba51cd9c969
#
_cell.length_a   1.000
_cell.length_b   1.000
_cell.length_c   1.000
_cell.angle_alpha   90.00
_cell.angle_beta   90.00
_cell.angle_gamma   90.00
#
_symmetry.space_group_name_H-M   'P 1'
#
loop_
_entity.id
_entity.type
_entity.pdbx_description
1 polymer ?
#
loop_
_entity_poly.entity_id
_entity_poly.type
_entity_poly.pdbx_seq_one_letter_code
_entity_poly.pdbx_strand_id
1 'polypeptide(L)'
;ALYHYAHLPHLFKPQRRIDTASVPSSEEKLDILQYAVQTLTEKGYVFIGMDHFAKPEDDLAIALHEGLLQRNFQGYSTYADTDLVAIGVSSIGKIGATYEQNEKDIEAYYQALDEGRLPIMRGYQLNQDDLLRRTLIQDLMCRFALDFSDYEKAFEIPFAHYFQPELADLQKLADLGLLSLNEHSLQVTPKGRFLIRNIAMVFDYHLRHRETQATYSKTV
;
A
#
# COMPACT_ATOMS: atom_id res chain seq x y z
N ALA A 1 3.71 15.17 1.56
CA ALA A 1 3.49 13.87 2.22
C ALA A 1 3.59 14.02 3.74
N LEU A 2 2.68 13.41 4.48
CA LEU A 2 2.60 13.47 5.93
C LEU A 2 2.71 12.06 6.50
N TYR A 3 3.86 11.71 7.09
CA TYR A 3 4.12 10.39 7.63
C TYR A 3 4.01 10.35 9.14
N HIS A 4 3.42 9.30 9.68
CA HIS A 4 3.48 9.00 11.10
C HIS A 4 4.84 8.44 11.49
N TYR A 5 5.30 8.79 12.69
CA TYR A 5 6.48 8.17 13.27
C TYR A 5 6.25 6.68 13.53
N ALA A 6 7.14 5.85 12.97
CA ALA A 6 7.15 4.40 13.20
C ALA A 6 8.09 4.04 14.35
N HIS A 7 7.54 3.63 15.49
CA HIS A 7 8.31 3.20 16.66
C HIS A 7 8.65 1.72 16.57
N LEU A 8 9.90 1.41 16.20
CA LEU A 8 10.43 0.06 15.99
C LEU A 8 11.75 -0.14 16.75
N PRO A 9 11.76 -0.05 18.09
CA PRO A 9 12.98 -0.08 18.91
C PRO A 9 13.74 -1.41 18.87
N HIS A 10 13.08 -2.48 18.43
CA HIS A 10 13.72 -3.78 18.19
C HIS A 10 14.62 -3.77 16.94
N LEU A 11 14.29 -2.95 15.93
CA LEU A 11 15.09 -2.75 14.72
C LEU A 11 16.08 -1.59 14.85
N PHE A 12 15.66 -0.49 15.46
CA PHE A 12 16.42 0.75 15.54
C PHE A 12 16.82 1.08 16.99
N LYS A 13 18.05 0.75 17.33
CA LYS A 13 18.61 0.98 18.70
C LYS A 13 18.40 2.42 19.22
N PRO A 14 18.59 3.51 18.43
CA PRO A 14 18.35 4.87 18.91
C PRO A 14 16.92 5.12 19.41
N GLN A 15 15.91 4.45 18.84
CA GLN A 15 14.53 4.61 19.25
C GLN A 15 14.23 4.08 20.65
N ARG A 16 15.10 3.25 21.22
CA ARG A 16 14.98 2.76 22.62
C ARG A 16 15.09 3.86 23.66
N ARG A 17 15.57 5.04 23.27
CA ARG A 17 15.70 6.22 24.15
C ARG A 17 14.44 7.08 24.15
N ILE A 18 13.49 6.81 23.26
CA ILE A 18 12.23 7.56 23.16
C ILE A 18 11.29 7.02 24.23
N ASP A 19 10.78 7.92 25.05
CA ASP A 19 9.72 7.57 26.00
C ASP A 19 8.43 7.22 25.24
N THR A 20 8.00 5.98 25.36
CA THR A 20 6.82 5.47 24.68
C THR A 20 5.52 6.16 25.12
N ALA A 21 5.52 6.75 26.34
CA ALA A 21 4.39 7.53 26.82
C ALA A 21 4.20 8.86 26.07
N SER A 22 5.27 9.35 25.41
CA SER A 22 5.22 10.56 24.58
C SER A 22 4.83 10.28 23.11
N VAL A 23 4.73 9.02 22.73
CA VAL A 23 4.33 8.64 21.35
C VAL A 23 2.83 8.61 21.26
N PRO A 24 2.21 9.29 20.28
CA PRO A 24 0.76 9.30 20.11
C PRO A 24 0.16 7.89 20.00
N SER A 25 -0.95 7.68 20.68
CA SER A 25 -1.77 6.48 20.55
C SER A 25 -2.32 6.32 19.11
N SER A 26 -2.90 5.18 18.79
CA SER A 26 -3.55 4.97 17.48
C SER A 26 -4.72 5.92 17.25
N GLU A 27 -5.48 6.26 18.30
CA GLU A 27 -6.59 7.20 18.25
C GLU A 27 -6.08 8.62 17.98
N GLU A 28 -5.10 9.10 18.73
CA GLU A 28 -4.47 10.40 18.50
C GLU A 28 -3.85 10.53 17.11
N LYS A 29 -3.24 9.45 16.58
CA LYS A 29 -2.72 9.45 15.21
C LYS A 29 -3.83 9.61 14.16
N LEU A 30 -4.99 8.98 14.40
CA LEU A 30 -6.14 9.13 13.51
C LEU A 30 -6.68 10.56 13.58
N ASP A 31 -6.78 11.15 14.76
CA ASP A 31 -7.20 12.54 14.94
C ASP A 31 -6.25 13.51 14.24
N ILE A 32 -4.92 13.30 14.39
CA ILE A 32 -3.91 14.09 13.70
C ILE A 32 -4.07 13.99 12.18
N LEU A 33 -4.31 12.78 11.66
CA LEU A 33 -4.51 12.58 10.23
C LEU A 33 -5.78 13.28 9.74
N GLN A 34 -6.89 13.17 10.47
CA GLN A 34 -8.15 13.84 10.13
C GLN A 34 -7.99 15.36 10.13
N TYR A 35 -7.35 15.91 11.15
CA TYR A 35 -7.05 17.33 11.24
C TYR A 35 -6.17 17.80 10.07
N ALA A 36 -5.14 17.02 9.72
CA ALA A 36 -4.26 17.33 8.61
C ALA A 36 -5.01 17.32 7.26
N VAL A 37 -5.85 16.30 7.03
CA VAL A 37 -6.68 16.22 5.81
C VAL A 37 -7.61 17.42 5.71
N GLN A 38 -8.31 17.77 6.79
CA GLN A 38 -9.20 18.92 6.82
C GLN A 38 -8.43 20.21 6.52
N THR A 39 -7.37 20.46 7.28
CA THR A 39 -6.57 21.70 7.17
C THR A 39 -5.98 21.88 5.77
N LEU A 40 -5.40 20.81 5.21
CA LEU A 40 -4.77 20.87 3.89
C LEU A 40 -5.82 21.03 2.78
N THR A 41 -6.98 20.36 2.90
CA THR A 41 -8.08 20.51 1.94
C THR A 41 -8.65 21.92 1.97
N GLU A 42 -8.83 22.53 3.14
CA GLU A 42 -9.25 23.94 3.29
C GLU A 42 -8.22 24.92 2.68
N LYS A 43 -6.94 24.51 2.61
CA LYS A 43 -5.86 25.25 1.95
C LYS A 43 -5.74 24.96 0.45
N GLY A 44 -6.68 24.22 -0.12
CA GLY A 44 -6.77 23.93 -1.55
C GLY A 44 -5.88 22.77 -2.01
N TYR A 45 -5.46 21.89 -1.12
CA TYR A 45 -4.84 20.62 -1.51
C TYR A 45 -5.89 19.55 -1.77
N VAL A 46 -5.60 18.65 -2.70
CA VAL A 46 -6.35 17.42 -2.94
C VAL A 46 -5.72 16.29 -2.11
N PHE A 47 -6.54 15.59 -1.33
CA PHE A 47 -6.10 14.37 -0.65
C PHE A 47 -6.03 13.23 -1.65
N ILE A 48 -4.82 12.84 -2.04
CA ILE A 48 -4.57 11.77 -3.00
C ILE A 48 -4.91 10.41 -2.40
N GLY A 49 -4.43 10.16 -1.20
CA GLY A 49 -4.66 8.92 -0.44
C GLY A 49 -3.56 8.68 0.57
N MET A 50 -3.84 7.87 1.56
CA MET A 50 -2.94 7.55 2.68
C MET A 50 -2.39 8.80 3.37
N ASP A 51 -1.23 9.25 2.96
CA ASP A 51 -0.42 10.34 3.53
C ASP A 51 0.00 11.39 2.48
N HIS A 52 -0.57 11.32 1.25
CA HIS A 52 -0.19 12.19 0.15
C HIS A 52 -1.25 13.23 -0.16
N PHE A 53 -0.77 14.44 -0.42
CA PHE A 53 -1.58 15.60 -0.83
C PHE A 53 -0.88 16.28 -2.01
N ALA A 54 -1.67 16.78 -2.95
CA ALA A 54 -1.17 17.48 -4.12
C ALA A 54 -2.01 18.75 -4.38
N LYS A 55 -1.45 19.70 -5.12
CA LYS A 55 -2.23 20.81 -5.64
C LYS A 55 -3.15 20.32 -6.76
N PRO A 56 -4.31 20.98 -7.01
CA PRO A 56 -5.24 20.54 -8.06
C PRO A 56 -4.62 20.43 -9.46
N GLU A 57 -3.62 21.27 -9.74
CA GLU A 57 -2.89 21.31 -11.01
C GLU A 57 -1.72 20.31 -11.10
N ASP A 58 -1.44 19.58 -10.04
CA ASP A 58 -0.38 18.57 -10.00
C ASP A 58 -0.80 17.29 -10.74
N ASP A 59 0.14 16.66 -11.42
CA ASP A 59 -0.11 15.45 -12.20
C ASP A 59 -0.74 14.33 -11.39
N LEU A 60 -0.42 14.22 -10.09
CA LEU A 60 -1.03 13.21 -9.21
C LEU A 60 -2.52 13.50 -8.94
N ALA A 61 -2.90 14.78 -8.80
CA ALA A 61 -4.29 15.14 -8.59
C ALA A 61 -5.10 14.93 -9.88
N ILE A 62 -4.53 15.27 -11.03
CA ILE A 62 -5.10 15.02 -12.34
C ILE A 62 -5.29 13.52 -12.57
N ALA A 63 -4.24 12.72 -12.35
CA ALA A 63 -4.30 11.26 -12.49
C ALA A 63 -5.31 10.60 -11.56
N LEU A 64 -5.46 11.11 -10.32
CA LEU A 64 -6.51 10.64 -9.41
C LEU A 64 -7.91 10.89 -9.98
N HIS A 65 -8.14 12.09 -10.52
CA HIS A 65 -9.43 12.48 -11.10
C HIS A 65 -9.78 11.67 -12.35
N GLU A 66 -8.77 11.37 -13.17
CA GLU A 66 -8.90 10.61 -14.41
C GLU A 66 -8.88 9.07 -14.19
N GLY A 67 -8.69 8.61 -12.96
CA GLY A 67 -8.57 7.16 -12.64
C GLY A 67 -7.28 6.51 -13.14
N LEU A 68 -6.25 7.31 -13.44
CA LEU A 68 -4.95 6.89 -13.96
C LEU A 68 -3.87 6.81 -12.88
N LEU A 69 -4.22 7.11 -11.63
CA LEU A 69 -3.28 7.07 -10.52
C LEU A 69 -2.71 5.66 -10.35
N GLN A 70 -1.42 5.58 -10.11
CA GLN A 70 -0.68 4.35 -9.86
C GLN A 70 0.06 4.42 -8.54
N ARG A 71 0.52 3.28 -8.05
CA ARG A 71 1.31 3.21 -6.82
C ARG A 71 2.44 2.18 -6.97
N ASN A 72 3.63 2.54 -6.50
CA ASN A 72 4.78 1.65 -6.40
C ASN A 72 5.40 1.71 -4.99
N PHE A 73 6.59 1.14 -4.80
CA PHE A 73 7.28 1.13 -3.50
C PHE A 73 7.72 2.52 -3.01
N GLN A 74 7.79 3.51 -3.89
CA GLN A 74 8.16 4.88 -3.53
C GLN A 74 6.96 5.76 -3.20
N GLY A 75 5.74 5.35 -3.59
CA GLY A 75 4.53 6.11 -3.36
C GLY A 75 3.60 6.15 -4.57
N TYR A 76 2.76 7.18 -4.66
CA TYR A 76 1.88 7.40 -5.80
C TYR A 76 2.67 7.92 -7.03
N SER A 77 2.22 7.52 -8.21
CA SER A 77 2.84 7.82 -9.49
C SER A 77 1.79 7.93 -10.59
N THR A 78 2.12 8.59 -11.68
CA THR A 78 1.31 8.67 -12.91
C THR A 78 1.75 7.65 -13.96
N TYR A 79 2.78 6.86 -13.68
CA TYR A 79 3.33 5.88 -14.63
C TYR A 79 2.69 4.51 -14.41
N ALA A 80 1.73 4.17 -15.28
CA ALA A 80 1.11 2.84 -15.33
C ALA A 80 2.05 1.81 -15.98
N ASP A 81 1.94 0.56 -15.55
CA ASP A 81 2.59 -0.63 -16.16
C ASP A 81 4.08 -0.51 -16.46
N THR A 82 4.78 0.37 -15.73
CA THR A 82 6.23 0.50 -15.87
C THR A 82 6.95 -0.44 -14.92
N ASP A 83 8.07 -0.96 -15.40
CA ASP A 83 9.04 -1.60 -14.54
C ASP A 83 9.75 -0.57 -13.65
N LEU A 84 10.10 -0.97 -12.45
CA LEU A 84 10.86 -0.16 -11.50
C LEU A 84 12.21 -0.81 -11.25
N VAL A 85 13.26 -0.24 -11.84
CA VAL A 85 14.62 -0.71 -11.61
C VAL A 85 15.16 -0.15 -10.30
N ALA A 86 15.55 -1.04 -9.39
CA ALA A 86 16.09 -0.68 -8.08
C ALA A 86 17.56 -0.25 -8.19
N ILE A 87 17.88 0.99 -7.82
CA ILE A 87 19.24 1.51 -7.75
C ILE A 87 19.54 1.96 -6.31
N GLY A 88 20.64 1.47 -5.75
CA GLY A 88 21.10 1.82 -4.41
C GLY A 88 20.81 0.74 -3.36
N VAL A 89 21.39 0.95 -2.18
CA VAL A 89 21.27 0.06 -1.01
C VAL A 89 19.81 -0.05 -0.57
N SER A 90 19.36 -1.25 -0.28
CA SER A 90 18.00 -1.61 0.17
C SER A 90 16.85 -1.32 -0.79
N SER A 91 17.12 -0.77 -1.97
CA SER A 91 16.10 -0.43 -2.97
C SER A 91 15.31 -1.66 -3.40
N ILE A 92 14.02 -1.44 -3.68
CA ILE A 92 13.11 -2.49 -4.12
C ILE A 92 12.71 -2.20 -5.57
N GLY A 93 12.93 -3.18 -6.45
CA GLY A 93 12.53 -3.19 -7.85
C GLY A 93 11.27 -4.02 -8.09
N LYS A 94 10.62 -3.74 -9.22
CA LYS A 94 9.52 -4.51 -9.78
C LYS A 94 9.76 -4.64 -11.29
N ILE A 95 10.07 -5.83 -11.77
CA ILE A 95 10.27 -6.10 -13.20
C ILE A 95 9.30 -7.21 -13.62
N GLY A 96 8.30 -6.87 -14.41
CA GLY A 96 7.24 -7.77 -14.81
C GLY A 96 6.53 -8.42 -13.61
N ALA A 97 6.63 -9.74 -13.50
CA ALA A 97 6.07 -10.54 -12.41
C ALA A 97 7.08 -10.82 -11.27
N THR A 98 8.12 -10.01 -11.14
CA THR A 98 9.17 -10.22 -10.13
C THR A 98 9.35 -8.99 -9.27
N TYR A 99 9.48 -9.20 -7.96
CA TYR A 99 10.00 -8.21 -7.03
C TYR A 99 11.42 -8.59 -6.64
N GLU A 100 12.29 -7.59 -6.50
CA GLU A 100 13.67 -7.75 -6.06
C GLU A 100 14.03 -6.69 -5.02
N GLN A 101 14.97 -7.03 -4.14
CA GLN A 101 15.50 -6.07 -3.19
C GLN A 101 17.01 -6.19 -3.13
N ASN A 102 17.67 -5.04 -3.26
CA ASN A 102 19.12 -4.92 -3.16
C ASN A 102 19.60 -5.16 -1.71
N GLU A 103 20.90 -5.43 -1.58
CA GLU A 103 21.60 -5.55 -0.31
C GLU A 103 21.28 -4.35 0.61
N LYS A 104 21.11 -4.62 1.90
CA LYS A 104 20.80 -3.61 2.92
C LYS A 104 22.05 -3.05 3.57
N ASP A 105 23.13 -3.79 3.49
CA ASP A 105 24.45 -3.38 3.94
C ASP A 105 25.22 -2.73 2.79
N ILE A 106 25.86 -1.57 3.07
CA ILE A 106 26.52 -0.79 2.04
C ILE A 106 27.79 -1.48 1.51
N GLU A 107 28.49 -2.19 2.39
CA GLU A 107 29.73 -2.91 2.01
C GLU A 107 29.39 -4.09 1.13
N ALA A 108 28.37 -4.89 1.50
CA ALA A 108 27.88 -6.00 0.69
C ALA A 108 27.34 -5.52 -0.67
N TYR A 109 26.68 -4.36 -0.70
CA TYR A 109 26.20 -3.75 -1.95
C TYR A 109 27.35 -3.44 -2.90
N TYR A 110 28.38 -2.73 -2.42
CA TYR A 110 29.54 -2.38 -3.26
C TYR A 110 30.37 -3.60 -3.62
N GLN A 111 30.55 -4.56 -2.71
CA GLN A 111 31.26 -5.81 -3.02
C GLN A 111 30.59 -6.54 -4.20
N ALA A 112 29.26 -6.64 -4.23
CA ALA A 112 28.56 -7.28 -5.34
C ALA A 112 28.83 -6.55 -6.67
N LEU A 113 28.83 -5.20 -6.66
CA LEU A 113 29.12 -4.40 -7.86
C LEU A 113 30.58 -4.56 -8.33
N ASP A 114 31.53 -4.57 -7.40
CA ASP A 114 32.96 -4.76 -7.71
C ASP A 114 33.24 -6.15 -8.30
N GLU A 115 32.43 -7.16 -7.90
CA GLU A 115 32.45 -8.50 -8.46
C GLU A 115 31.66 -8.63 -9.79
N GLY A 116 31.08 -7.53 -10.31
CA GLY A 116 30.29 -7.51 -11.56
C GLY A 116 28.93 -8.21 -11.43
N ARG A 117 28.41 -8.37 -10.22
CA ARG A 117 27.10 -8.96 -9.93
C ARG A 117 26.05 -7.90 -9.60
N LEU A 118 24.78 -8.18 -9.91
CA LEU A 118 23.69 -7.40 -9.37
C LEU A 118 23.64 -7.55 -7.85
N PRO A 119 23.48 -6.45 -7.10
CA PRO A 119 23.52 -6.46 -5.63
C PRO A 119 22.17 -6.92 -5.03
N ILE A 120 21.55 -7.92 -5.63
CA ILE A 120 20.24 -8.44 -5.23
C ILE A 120 20.41 -9.39 -4.05
N MET A 121 19.86 -9.01 -2.88
CA MET A 121 19.83 -9.84 -1.69
C MET A 121 18.74 -10.91 -1.75
N ARG A 122 17.58 -10.56 -2.31
CA ARG A 122 16.43 -11.44 -2.43
C ARG A 122 15.51 -11.02 -3.58
N GLY A 123 14.78 -12.00 -4.10
CA GLY A 123 13.73 -11.79 -5.10
C GLY A 123 12.52 -12.65 -4.79
N TYR A 124 11.39 -12.28 -5.36
CA TYR A 124 10.16 -13.04 -5.30
C TYR A 124 9.46 -13.01 -6.65
N GLN A 125 9.19 -14.19 -7.20
CA GLN A 125 8.44 -14.32 -8.44
C GLN A 125 6.96 -14.54 -8.12
N LEU A 126 6.12 -13.68 -8.66
CA LEU A 126 4.68 -13.70 -8.49
C LEU A 126 4.06 -14.85 -9.31
N ASN A 127 3.18 -15.61 -8.72
CA ASN A 127 2.29 -16.53 -9.40
C ASN A 127 1.01 -15.81 -9.88
N GLN A 128 0.08 -16.54 -10.50
CA GLN A 128 -1.16 -15.94 -11.03
C GLN A 128 -2.07 -15.35 -9.95
N ASP A 129 -2.16 -15.99 -8.77
CA ASP A 129 -2.93 -15.46 -7.63
C ASP A 129 -2.29 -14.17 -7.08
N ASP A 130 -0.96 -14.14 -6.98
CA ASP A 130 -0.23 -12.94 -6.58
C ASP A 130 -0.45 -11.77 -7.56
N LEU A 131 -0.48 -12.04 -8.86
CA LEU A 131 -0.74 -11.03 -9.90
C LEU A 131 -2.16 -10.48 -9.79
N LEU A 132 -3.15 -11.35 -9.63
CA LEU A 132 -4.55 -10.96 -9.42
C LEU A 132 -4.69 -10.09 -8.16
N ARG A 133 -4.17 -10.54 -7.03
CA ARG A 133 -4.23 -9.81 -5.75
C ARG A 133 -3.46 -8.48 -5.81
N ARG A 134 -2.31 -8.45 -6.49
CA ARG A 134 -1.57 -7.21 -6.75
C ARG A 134 -2.44 -6.20 -7.47
N THR A 135 -3.13 -6.63 -8.53
CA THR A 135 -4.01 -5.75 -9.31
C THR A 135 -5.16 -5.22 -8.45
N LEU A 136 -5.85 -6.09 -7.69
CA LEU A 136 -6.91 -5.69 -6.75
C LEU A 136 -6.45 -4.67 -5.71
N ILE A 137 -5.32 -4.95 -5.07
CA ILE A 137 -4.73 -4.06 -4.06
C ILE A 137 -4.35 -2.72 -4.69
N GLN A 138 -3.76 -2.73 -5.88
CA GLN A 138 -3.41 -1.53 -6.62
C GLN A 138 -4.63 -0.67 -6.91
N ASP A 139 -5.70 -1.26 -7.45
CA ASP A 139 -6.92 -0.54 -7.79
C ASP A 139 -7.61 0.02 -6.54
N LEU A 140 -7.69 -0.75 -5.45
CA LEU A 140 -8.20 -0.25 -4.18
C LEU A 140 -7.40 0.95 -3.65
N MET A 141 -6.07 0.88 -3.72
CA MET A 141 -5.19 1.94 -3.22
C MET A 141 -5.24 3.21 -4.07
N CYS A 142 -5.58 3.10 -5.37
CA CYS A 142 -5.52 4.20 -6.33
C CYS A 142 -6.90 4.70 -6.77
N ARG A 143 -7.88 3.80 -6.92
CA ARG A 143 -9.23 4.12 -7.43
C ARG A 143 -10.30 4.08 -6.34
N PHE A 144 -10.02 3.44 -5.20
CA PHE A 144 -10.96 3.28 -4.08
C PHE A 144 -12.23 2.51 -4.44
N ALA A 145 -12.19 1.75 -5.51
CA ALA A 145 -13.32 0.98 -6.02
C ALA A 145 -12.82 -0.27 -6.77
N LEU A 146 -13.66 -1.31 -6.79
CA LEU A 146 -13.49 -2.50 -7.62
C LEU A 146 -14.82 -2.80 -8.34
N ASP A 147 -14.77 -3.06 -9.64
CA ASP A 147 -15.81 -3.75 -10.39
C ASP A 147 -15.38 -5.20 -10.55
N PHE A 148 -16.14 -6.13 -9.99
CA PHE A 148 -15.73 -7.55 -9.96
C PHE A 148 -15.68 -8.17 -11.36
N SER A 149 -16.52 -7.68 -12.28
CA SER A 149 -16.56 -8.17 -13.66
C SER A 149 -15.26 -7.94 -14.43
N ASP A 150 -14.50 -6.91 -14.08
CA ASP A 150 -13.22 -6.63 -14.73
C ASP A 150 -12.18 -7.72 -14.40
N TYR A 151 -12.18 -8.19 -13.15
CA TYR A 151 -11.27 -9.26 -12.69
C TYR A 151 -11.73 -10.63 -13.16
N GLU A 152 -13.06 -10.88 -13.21
CA GLU A 152 -13.62 -12.10 -13.76
C GLU A 152 -13.22 -12.31 -15.23
N LYS A 153 -13.25 -11.24 -16.02
CA LYS A 153 -12.83 -11.26 -17.44
C LYS A 153 -11.32 -11.36 -17.60
N ALA A 154 -10.55 -10.60 -16.82
CA ALA A 154 -9.11 -10.52 -16.98
C ALA A 154 -8.37 -11.78 -16.50
N PHE A 155 -8.91 -12.45 -15.47
CA PHE A 155 -8.27 -13.60 -14.83
C PHE A 155 -9.05 -14.90 -14.97
N GLU A 156 -10.18 -14.89 -15.69
CA GLU A 156 -11.05 -16.05 -15.93
C GLU A 156 -11.48 -16.76 -14.63
N ILE A 157 -11.86 -15.99 -13.62
CA ILE A 157 -12.27 -16.49 -12.30
C ILE A 157 -13.72 -16.11 -11.98
N PRO A 158 -14.48 -16.93 -11.21
CA PRO A 158 -15.74 -16.51 -10.59
C PRO A 158 -15.41 -15.73 -9.29
N PHE A 159 -15.41 -14.39 -9.33
CA PHE A 159 -14.90 -13.52 -8.26
C PHE A 159 -15.48 -13.83 -6.89
N ALA A 160 -16.81 -13.94 -6.80
CA ALA A 160 -17.50 -14.19 -5.53
C ALA A 160 -17.10 -15.52 -4.89
N HIS A 161 -16.88 -16.55 -5.70
CA HIS A 161 -16.44 -17.86 -5.21
C HIS A 161 -14.96 -17.86 -4.85
N TYR A 162 -14.13 -17.24 -5.70
CA TYR A 162 -12.68 -17.18 -5.51
C TYR A 162 -12.28 -16.41 -4.24
N PHE A 163 -12.94 -15.28 -3.99
CA PHE A 163 -12.68 -14.39 -2.86
C PHE A 163 -13.73 -14.51 -1.74
N GLN A 164 -14.39 -15.66 -1.60
CA GLN A 164 -15.41 -15.85 -0.57
C GLN A 164 -14.95 -15.52 0.86
N PRO A 165 -13.76 -15.92 1.32
CA PRO A 165 -13.26 -15.55 2.65
C PRO A 165 -12.98 -14.05 2.79
N GLU A 166 -12.41 -13.43 1.73
CA GLU A 166 -12.13 -12.01 1.70
C GLU A 166 -13.41 -11.17 1.73
N LEU A 167 -14.42 -11.56 0.95
CA LEU A 167 -15.74 -10.90 0.93
C LEU A 167 -16.43 -10.95 2.29
N ALA A 168 -16.30 -12.05 3.02
CA ALA A 168 -16.82 -12.15 4.39
C ALA A 168 -16.12 -11.19 5.37
N ASP A 169 -14.83 -10.95 5.20
CA ASP A 169 -14.09 -9.97 6.01
C ASP A 169 -14.41 -8.53 5.58
N LEU A 170 -14.56 -8.28 4.28
CA LEU A 170 -14.99 -6.98 3.75
C LEU A 170 -16.39 -6.60 4.20
N GLN A 171 -17.30 -7.57 4.36
CA GLN A 171 -18.63 -7.31 4.91
C GLN A 171 -18.56 -6.70 6.32
N LYS A 172 -17.66 -7.18 7.18
CA LYS A 172 -17.44 -6.61 8.52
C LYS A 172 -16.98 -5.15 8.44
N LEU A 173 -16.16 -4.81 7.45
CA LEU A 173 -15.72 -3.42 7.22
C LEU A 173 -16.84 -2.56 6.63
N ALA A 174 -17.71 -3.14 5.81
CA ALA A 174 -18.91 -2.48 5.31
C ALA A 174 -19.88 -2.14 6.47
N ASP A 175 -20.09 -3.06 7.40
CA ASP A 175 -20.93 -2.87 8.60
C ASP A 175 -20.40 -1.72 9.49
N LEU A 176 -19.09 -1.45 9.45
CA LEU A 176 -18.44 -0.29 10.08
C LEU A 176 -18.53 1.01 9.28
N GLY A 177 -19.13 0.96 8.07
CA GLY A 177 -19.28 2.11 7.18
C GLY A 177 -17.99 2.54 6.47
N LEU A 178 -17.01 1.63 6.34
CA LEU A 178 -15.74 1.93 5.67
C LEU A 178 -15.82 1.73 4.16
N LEU A 179 -16.72 0.90 3.70
CA LEU A 179 -16.97 0.63 2.28
C LEU A 179 -18.44 0.25 2.07
N SER A 180 -18.90 0.32 0.81
CA SER A 180 -20.14 -0.30 0.36
C SER A 180 -19.76 -1.54 -0.46
N LEU A 181 -20.42 -2.65 -0.18
CA LEU A 181 -20.22 -3.92 -0.85
C LEU A 181 -21.53 -4.43 -1.40
N ASN A 182 -21.55 -4.86 -2.66
CA ASN A 182 -22.67 -5.55 -3.29
C ASN A 182 -22.16 -6.74 -4.11
N GLU A 183 -23.07 -7.44 -4.84
CA GLU A 183 -22.74 -8.63 -5.61
C GLU A 183 -21.76 -8.39 -6.76
N HIS A 184 -21.59 -7.12 -7.21
CA HIS A 184 -20.83 -6.77 -8.41
C HIS A 184 -19.67 -5.84 -8.15
N SER A 185 -19.63 -5.16 -6.99
CA SER A 185 -18.66 -4.09 -6.78
C SER A 185 -18.37 -3.83 -5.30
N LEU A 186 -17.25 -3.19 -5.06
CA LEU A 186 -16.84 -2.59 -3.81
C LEU A 186 -16.52 -1.10 -4.04
N GLN A 187 -17.04 -0.24 -3.17
CA GLN A 187 -16.73 1.19 -3.17
C GLN A 187 -16.30 1.63 -1.78
N VAL A 188 -15.11 2.21 -1.66
CA VAL A 188 -14.58 2.73 -0.39
C VAL A 188 -15.26 4.08 -0.08
N THR A 189 -15.75 4.24 1.16
CA THR A 189 -16.36 5.48 1.62
C THR A 189 -15.29 6.56 1.93
N PRO A 190 -15.65 7.85 2.05
CA PRO A 190 -14.73 8.87 2.53
C PRO A 190 -14.07 8.52 3.86
N LYS A 191 -14.81 7.89 4.80
CA LYS A 191 -14.27 7.37 6.06
C LYS A 191 -13.28 6.22 5.84
N GLY A 192 -13.59 5.31 4.91
CA GLY A 192 -12.72 4.17 4.58
C GLY A 192 -11.42 4.58 3.92
N ARG A 193 -11.36 5.72 3.22
CA ARG A 193 -10.12 6.21 2.60
C ARG A 193 -8.99 6.45 3.61
N PHE A 194 -9.31 6.81 4.85
CA PHE A 194 -8.32 6.93 5.93
C PHE A 194 -7.74 5.55 6.32
N LEU A 195 -8.50 4.50 6.12
CA LEU A 195 -8.15 3.12 6.47
C LEU A 195 -8.00 2.23 5.22
N ILE A 196 -7.69 2.84 4.07
CA ILE A 196 -7.59 2.12 2.79
C ILE A 196 -6.60 0.96 2.84
N ARG A 197 -5.50 1.12 3.58
CA ARG A 197 -4.52 0.05 3.78
C ARG A 197 -5.14 -1.16 4.47
N ASN A 198 -5.97 -0.96 5.49
CA ASN A 198 -6.65 -2.04 6.20
C ASN A 198 -7.64 -2.78 5.30
N ILE A 199 -8.34 -2.04 4.41
CA ILE A 199 -9.24 -2.63 3.42
C ILE A 199 -8.44 -3.46 2.40
N ALA A 200 -7.36 -2.90 1.85
CA ALA A 200 -6.51 -3.57 0.86
C ALA A 200 -5.80 -4.82 1.43
N MET A 201 -5.42 -4.80 2.72
CA MET A 201 -4.79 -5.93 3.41
C MET A 201 -5.68 -7.18 3.47
N VAL A 202 -7.00 -7.05 3.31
CA VAL A 202 -7.91 -8.20 3.25
C VAL A 202 -7.55 -9.12 2.08
N PHE A 203 -7.07 -8.56 0.96
CA PHE A 203 -6.64 -9.32 -0.21
C PHE A 203 -5.19 -9.82 -0.16
N ASP A 204 -4.42 -9.46 0.88
CA ASP A 204 -3.04 -9.92 1.02
C ASP A 204 -2.99 -11.37 1.51
N TYR A 205 -2.81 -12.30 0.57
CA TYR A 205 -2.71 -13.73 0.86
C TYR A 205 -1.58 -14.05 1.84
N HIS A 206 -0.42 -13.46 1.65
CA HIS A 206 0.77 -13.73 2.46
C HIS A 206 0.62 -13.22 3.89
N LEU A 207 -0.09 -12.10 4.08
CA LEU A 207 -0.40 -11.59 5.40
C LEU A 207 -1.40 -12.49 6.15
N ARG A 208 -2.43 -13.00 5.45
CA ARG A 208 -3.45 -13.89 6.03
C ARG A 208 -2.87 -15.22 6.49
N HIS A 209 -1.84 -15.74 5.80
CA HIS A 209 -1.25 -17.06 6.05
C HIS A 209 0.10 -17.00 6.79
N ARG A 210 0.44 -15.85 7.37
CA ARG A 210 1.67 -15.70 8.14
C ARG A 210 1.57 -16.39 9.49
N GLU A 211 2.50 -17.31 9.76
CA GLU A 211 2.65 -17.98 11.07
C GLU A 211 3.40 -17.13 12.10
N THR A 212 3.98 -15.98 11.72
CA THR A 212 4.89 -15.20 12.57
C THR A 212 4.39 -13.77 12.84
N GLN A 213 4.77 -13.24 14.03
CA GLN A 213 4.43 -11.89 14.49
C GLN A 213 4.80 -10.80 13.47
N ALA A 214 3.97 -9.75 13.44
CA ALA A 214 4.14 -8.60 12.56
C ALA A 214 5.52 -7.94 12.71
N THR A 215 6.29 -7.92 11.61
CA THR A 215 7.61 -7.26 11.52
C THR A 215 7.52 -5.79 11.09
N TYR A 216 6.32 -5.26 10.89
CA TYR A 216 6.08 -3.89 10.41
C TYR A 216 5.39 -3.06 11.48
N SER A 217 5.49 -1.72 11.35
CA SER A 217 4.72 -0.80 12.16
C SER A 217 3.21 -1.08 12.00
N LYS A 218 2.48 -0.95 13.11
CA LYS A 218 1.01 -1.05 13.07
C LYS A 218 0.48 0.03 12.12
N THR A 219 -0.45 -0.35 11.27
CA THR A 219 -1.31 0.60 10.55
C THR A 219 -2.15 1.36 11.57
N VAL A 220 -2.46 2.60 11.29
CA VAL A 220 -3.35 3.40 12.14
C VAL A 220 -4.69 2.72 12.22
#